data_9471cfdf258570e73b0281a2f564daf9
#
_entry.id   9471cfdf258570e73b0281a2f564daf9
#
_cell.length_a   1.000
_cell.length_b   1.000
_cell.length_c   1.000
_cell.angle_alpha   90.00
_cell.angle_beta   90.00
_cell.angle_gamma   90.00
#
_symmetry.space_group_name_H-M   'P 1'
#
loop_
_entity.id
_entity.type
_entity.pdbx_description
1 polymer ?
#
loop_
_entity_poly.entity_id
_entity_poly.type
_entity_poly.pdbx_seq_one_letter_code
_entity_poly.pdbx_strand_id
1 'polypeptide(L)'
;MRPREFDHDDLLRIAFDQFWRNGVRGTSLSDVARDAGVQRGSLYNAFGSKEALFLQAYERYAGDYVGSIQKVLGSGTLRKRLAAFFDLTIKNFRSGSPPRGCPTTRGLMELGSVEGEGLDEGARQAFAAMVTRITALVRDTLSAGAERGEFSGDPEIAALHIITVTRGLAVLERAYGDEAELRKIAAHTIDLTLRKDVAKSR
;
A
#
# COMPACT_ATOMS: atom_id res chain seq x y z
N MET A 1 -34.13 -13.65 -18.59
CA MET A 1 -33.70 -12.84 -17.43
C MET A 1 -32.36 -12.22 -17.81
N ARG A 2 -32.29 -10.89 -17.97
CA ARG A 2 -31.07 -10.17 -18.38
C ARG A 2 -30.07 -10.33 -17.22
N PRO A 3 -28.77 -10.69 -17.46
CA PRO A 3 -27.77 -10.70 -16.39
C PRO A 3 -27.74 -9.31 -15.76
N ARG A 4 -27.75 -9.20 -14.43
CA ARG A 4 -27.52 -7.94 -13.75
C ARG A 4 -26.13 -7.49 -14.16
N GLU A 5 -26.06 -6.36 -14.85
CA GLU A 5 -24.81 -5.65 -15.13
C GLU A 5 -24.26 -5.26 -13.76
N PHE A 6 -23.17 -5.91 -13.31
CA PHE A 6 -22.53 -5.57 -12.06
C PHE A 6 -21.70 -4.31 -12.26
N ASP A 7 -21.66 -3.44 -11.27
CA ASP A 7 -20.71 -2.34 -11.23
C ASP A 7 -19.31 -2.94 -11.14
N HIS A 8 -18.50 -2.71 -12.18
CA HIS A 8 -17.16 -3.27 -12.30
C HIS A 8 -16.25 -2.80 -11.14
N ASP A 9 -16.38 -1.55 -10.73
CA ASP A 9 -15.60 -0.97 -9.64
C ASP A 9 -15.97 -1.56 -8.28
N ASP A 10 -17.27 -1.77 -8.01
CA ASP A 10 -17.74 -2.42 -6.80
C ASP A 10 -17.29 -3.88 -6.74
N LEU A 11 -17.30 -4.58 -7.86
CA LEU A 11 -16.81 -5.96 -7.92
C LEU A 11 -15.30 -6.04 -7.63
N LEU A 12 -14.50 -5.16 -8.22
CA LEU A 12 -13.05 -5.12 -7.96
C LEU A 12 -12.76 -4.79 -6.48
N ARG A 13 -13.57 -3.91 -5.87
CA ARG A 13 -13.45 -3.59 -4.45
C ARG A 13 -13.77 -4.81 -3.57
N ILE A 14 -14.84 -5.54 -3.86
CA ILE A 14 -15.22 -6.76 -3.14
C ILE A 14 -14.15 -7.84 -3.33
N ALA A 15 -13.67 -8.04 -4.56
CA ALA A 15 -12.61 -9.00 -4.85
C ALA A 15 -11.32 -8.67 -4.09
N PHE A 16 -10.90 -7.40 -4.11
CA PHE A 16 -9.72 -6.96 -3.36
C PHE A 16 -9.88 -7.20 -1.85
N ASP A 17 -11.06 -6.94 -1.29
CA ASP A 17 -11.34 -7.16 0.12
C ASP A 17 -11.20 -8.64 0.51
N GLN A 18 -11.68 -9.55 -0.33
CA GLN A 18 -11.50 -11.00 -0.16
C GLN A 18 -10.03 -11.42 -0.25
N PHE A 19 -9.31 -10.94 -1.27
CA PHE A 19 -7.89 -11.24 -1.44
C PHE A 19 -7.04 -10.67 -0.29
N TRP A 20 -7.38 -9.50 0.21
CA TRP A 20 -6.67 -8.90 1.34
C TRP A 20 -6.88 -9.67 2.64
N ARG A 21 -8.10 -10.18 2.89
CA ARG A 21 -8.42 -10.98 4.10
C ARG A 21 -7.77 -12.35 4.06
N ASN A 22 -7.93 -13.06 2.96
CA ASN A 22 -7.69 -14.50 2.89
C ASN A 22 -6.37 -14.85 2.17
N GLY A 23 -5.72 -13.87 1.53
CA GLY A 23 -4.64 -14.10 0.57
C GLY A 23 -5.18 -14.57 -0.79
N VAL A 24 -4.35 -14.51 -1.81
CA VAL A 24 -4.75 -14.92 -3.16
C VAL A 24 -5.03 -16.42 -3.23
N ARG A 25 -4.23 -17.23 -2.54
CA ARG A 25 -4.41 -18.69 -2.49
C ARG A 25 -5.68 -19.10 -1.76
N GLY A 26 -5.97 -18.44 -0.64
CA GLY A 26 -7.14 -18.72 0.20
C GLY A 26 -8.47 -18.19 -0.35
N THR A 27 -8.47 -17.45 -1.45
CA THR A 27 -9.67 -16.87 -2.06
C THR A 27 -10.09 -17.69 -3.28
N SER A 28 -11.36 -18.10 -3.35
CA SER A 28 -11.94 -18.71 -4.55
C SER A 28 -12.78 -17.71 -5.34
N LEU A 29 -12.89 -17.89 -6.67
CA LEU A 29 -13.82 -17.12 -7.49
C LEU A 29 -15.29 -17.31 -7.08
N SER A 30 -15.60 -18.45 -6.45
CA SER A 30 -16.97 -18.71 -5.94
C SER A 30 -17.28 -17.83 -4.73
N ASP A 31 -16.31 -17.58 -3.86
CA ASP A 31 -16.49 -16.69 -2.71
C ASP A 31 -16.66 -15.24 -3.17
N VAL A 32 -15.82 -14.79 -4.10
CA VAL A 32 -15.95 -13.46 -4.71
C VAL A 32 -17.31 -13.29 -5.39
N ALA A 33 -17.75 -14.29 -6.17
CA ALA A 33 -19.02 -14.26 -6.87
C ALA A 33 -20.20 -14.17 -5.90
N ARG A 34 -20.17 -14.96 -4.83
CA ARG A 34 -21.18 -14.94 -3.77
C ARG A 34 -21.29 -13.56 -3.12
N ASP A 35 -20.15 -12.99 -2.71
CA ASP A 35 -20.11 -11.73 -1.98
C ASP A 35 -20.44 -10.53 -2.89
N ALA A 36 -20.12 -10.62 -4.17
CA ALA A 36 -20.49 -9.62 -5.20
C ALA A 36 -21.94 -9.81 -5.72
N GLY A 37 -22.64 -10.88 -5.33
CA GLY A 37 -23.99 -11.15 -5.82
C GLY A 37 -24.10 -11.48 -7.32
N VAL A 38 -23.00 -12.02 -7.91
CA VAL A 38 -22.91 -12.36 -9.33
C VAL A 38 -22.72 -13.86 -9.53
N GLN A 39 -22.94 -14.34 -10.75
CA GLN A 39 -22.66 -15.73 -11.09
C GLN A 39 -21.15 -15.94 -11.31
N ARG A 40 -20.60 -17.08 -10.84
CA ARG A 40 -19.20 -17.44 -11.05
C ARG A 40 -18.79 -17.43 -12.53
N GLY A 41 -19.68 -17.91 -13.42
CA GLY A 41 -19.45 -17.89 -14.86
C GLY A 41 -19.27 -16.46 -15.41
N SER A 42 -19.96 -15.47 -14.87
CA SER A 42 -19.78 -14.06 -15.24
C SER A 42 -18.40 -13.55 -14.92
N LEU A 43 -17.79 -13.96 -13.77
CA LEU A 43 -16.42 -13.60 -13.42
C LEU A 43 -15.40 -14.23 -14.38
N TYR A 44 -15.57 -15.51 -14.73
CA TYR A 44 -14.71 -16.15 -15.72
C TYR A 44 -14.79 -15.48 -17.09
N ASN A 45 -15.99 -15.10 -17.53
CA ASN A 45 -16.16 -14.41 -18.79
C ASN A 45 -15.56 -13.00 -18.80
N ALA A 46 -15.61 -12.29 -17.65
CA ALA A 46 -15.12 -10.92 -17.54
C ALA A 46 -13.60 -10.85 -17.32
N PHE A 47 -13.02 -11.74 -16.55
CA PHE A 47 -11.64 -11.65 -16.09
C PHE A 47 -10.74 -12.81 -16.58
N GLY A 48 -11.31 -13.90 -17.05
CA GLY A 48 -10.57 -15.07 -17.53
C GLY A 48 -10.01 -15.97 -16.42
N SER A 49 -9.34 -15.38 -15.42
CA SER A 49 -8.74 -16.14 -14.32
C SER A 49 -8.87 -15.41 -12.97
N LYS A 50 -8.61 -16.15 -11.89
CA LYS A 50 -8.52 -15.58 -10.52
C LYS A 50 -7.36 -14.59 -10.41
N GLU A 51 -6.26 -14.90 -11.04
CA GLU A 51 -5.04 -14.11 -11.08
C GLU A 51 -5.27 -12.77 -11.80
N ALA A 52 -5.93 -12.79 -12.94
CA ALA A 52 -6.28 -11.58 -13.66
C ALA A 52 -7.26 -10.70 -12.88
N LEU A 53 -8.25 -11.30 -12.19
CA LEU A 53 -9.13 -10.57 -11.28
C LEU A 53 -8.36 -9.96 -10.12
N PHE A 54 -7.42 -10.70 -9.52
CA PHE A 54 -6.56 -10.19 -8.46
C PHE A 54 -5.74 -8.99 -8.91
N LEU A 55 -5.07 -9.07 -10.05
CA LEU A 55 -4.23 -7.99 -10.57
C LEU A 55 -5.06 -6.72 -10.81
N GLN A 56 -6.22 -6.83 -11.46
CA GLN A 56 -7.09 -5.67 -11.68
C GLN A 56 -7.62 -5.08 -10.36
N ALA A 57 -8.02 -5.92 -9.42
CA ALA A 57 -8.47 -5.49 -8.10
C ALA A 57 -7.35 -4.79 -7.30
N TYR A 58 -6.13 -5.32 -7.39
CA TYR A 58 -4.96 -4.72 -6.75
C TYR A 58 -4.56 -3.39 -7.41
N GLU A 59 -4.55 -3.31 -8.73
CA GLU A 59 -4.24 -2.07 -9.47
C GLU A 59 -5.22 -0.94 -9.11
N ARG A 60 -6.52 -1.26 -9.01
CA ARG A 60 -7.52 -0.31 -8.55
C ARG A 60 -7.21 0.19 -7.14
N TYR A 61 -6.98 -0.72 -6.19
CA TYR A 61 -6.59 -0.36 -4.83
C TYR A 61 -5.31 0.50 -4.81
N ALA A 62 -4.28 0.11 -5.55
CA ALA A 62 -3.02 0.84 -5.63
C ALA A 62 -3.21 2.25 -6.17
N GLY A 63 -4.07 2.43 -7.18
CA GLY A 63 -4.44 3.73 -7.72
C GLY A 63 -5.10 4.63 -6.67
N ASP A 64 -6.11 4.12 -5.97
CA ASP A 64 -6.84 4.85 -4.92
C ASP A 64 -5.90 5.23 -3.75
N TYR A 65 -5.04 4.31 -3.34
CA TYR A 65 -4.12 4.53 -2.23
C TYR A 65 -3.03 5.55 -2.59
N VAL A 66 -2.44 5.43 -3.78
CA VAL A 66 -1.45 6.41 -4.30
C VAL A 66 -2.09 7.80 -4.44
N GLY A 67 -3.32 7.89 -4.93
CA GLY A 67 -4.07 9.14 -5.00
C GLY A 67 -4.31 9.77 -3.61
N SER A 68 -4.57 8.94 -2.60
CA SER A 68 -4.71 9.39 -1.21
C SER A 68 -3.38 9.90 -0.65
N ILE A 69 -2.25 9.24 -0.96
CA ILE A 69 -0.91 9.70 -0.59
C ILE A 69 -0.59 11.04 -1.25
N GLN A 70 -0.87 11.20 -2.54
CA GLN A 70 -0.67 12.47 -3.24
C GLN A 70 -1.42 13.63 -2.57
N LYS A 71 -2.65 13.41 -2.14
CA LYS A 71 -3.46 14.41 -1.43
C LYS A 71 -2.81 14.83 -0.12
N VAL A 72 -2.40 13.89 0.73
CA VAL A 72 -1.81 14.22 2.05
C VAL A 72 -0.40 14.82 1.93
N LEU A 73 0.35 14.49 0.88
CA LEU A 73 1.64 15.10 0.57
C LEU A 73 1.53 16.46 -0.15
N GLY A 74 0.33 16.86 -0.58
CA GLY A 74 0.12 18.02 -1.44
C GLY A 74 0.26 19.40 -0.76
N SER A 75 0.06 19.51 0.57
CA SER A 75 -0.02 20.82 1.23
C SER A 75 0.55 20.84 2.65
N GLY A 76 1.04 22.01 3.06
CA GLY A 76 1.61 22.24 4.38
C GLY A 76 3.15 22.19 4.39
N THR A 77 3.73 22.33 5.60
CA THR A 77 5.18 22.18 5.81
C THR A 77 5.60 20.75 5.58
N LEU A 78 6.87 20.49 5.24
CA LEU A 78 7.39 19.14 5.01
C LEU A 78 7.08 18.20 6.18
N ARG A 79 7.28 18.67 7.42
CA ARG A 79 6.94 17.90 8.63
C ARG A 79 5.47 17.48 8.67
N LYS A 80 4.55 18.38 8.37
CA LYS A 80 3.11 18.07 8.37
C LYS A 80 2.75 17.07 7.26
N ARG A 81 3.34 17.20 6.08
CA ARG A 81 3.16 16.27 4.96
C ARG A 81 3.60 14.85 5.32
N LEU A 82 4.82 14.71 5.87
CA LEU A 82 5.34 13.42 6.29
C LEU A 82 4.50 12.81 7.44
N ALA A 83 4.06 13.63 8.40
CA ALA A 83 3.19 13.18 9.48
C ALA A 83 1.85 12.67 8.94
N ALA A 84 1.23 13.37 7.99
CA ALA A 84 -0.01 12.95 7.34
C ALA A 84 0.17 11.67 6.49
N PHE A 85 1.31 11.52 5.84
CA PHE A 85 1.68 10.29 5.12
C PHE A 85 1.77 9.08 6.06
N PHE A 86 2.48 9.21 7.19
CA PHE A 86 2.56 8.12 8.16
C PHE A 86 1.20 7.83 8.81
N ASP A 87 0.41 8.86 9.13
CA ASP A 87 -0.94 8.67 9.69
C ASP A 87 -1.85 7.90 8.72
N LEU A 88 -1.87 8.28 7.44
CA LEU A 88 -2.61 7.57 6.40
C LEU A 88 -2.14 6.11 6.28
N THR A 89 -0.84 5.89 6.31
CA THR A 89 -0.23 4.56 6.18
C THR A 89 -0.60 3.66 7.36
N ILE A 90 -0.49 4.15 8.60
CA ILE A 90 -0.87 3.41 9.81
C ILE A 90 -2.38 3.10 9.80
N LYS A 91 -3.23 4.06 9.46
CA LYS A 91 -4.68 3.85 9.33
C LYS A 91 -5.01 2.78 8.30
N ASN A 92 -4.30 2.78 7.16
CA ASN A 92 -4.49 1.76 6.13
C ASN A 92 -4.14 0.36 6.64
N PHE A 93 -3.02 0.18 7.36
CA PHE A 93 -2.63 -1.11 7.94
C PHE A 93 -3.63 -1.61 8.97
N ARG A 94 -4.22 -0.71 9.73
CA ARG A 94 -5.19 -1.01 10.79
C ARG A 94 -6.63 -1.12 10.29
N SER A 95 -6.86 -0.94 9.00
CA SER A 95 -8.20 -1.08 8.43
C SER A 95 -8.73 -2.51 8.57
N GLY A 96 -10.02 -2.64 8.86
CA GLY A 96 -10.70 -3.93 9.09
C GLY A 96 -10.74 -4.35 10.56
N SER A 97 -11.51 -5.40 10.83
CA SER A 97 -11.62 -6.03 12.15
C SER A 97 -11.60 -7.55 11.97
N PRO A 98 -10.50 -8.21 12.32
CA PRO A 98 -9.21 -7.67 12.82
C PRO A 98 -8.45 -6.85 11.77
N PRO A 99 -7.42 -6.08 12.18
CA PRO A 99 -6.55 -5.34 11.26
C PRO A 99 -5.91 -6.23 10.20
N ARG A 100 -5.88 -5.75 8.94
CA ARG A 100 -5.47 -6.58 7.79
C ARG A 100 -3.99 -6.47 7.46
N GLY A 101 -3.30 -5.47 8.00
CA GLY A 101 -1.91 -5.19 7.68
C GLY A 101 -1.74 -4.54 6.29
N CYS A 102 -0.53 -4.53 5.78
CA CYS A 102 -0.22 -4.02 4.44
C CYS A 102 -0.41 -5.10 3.38
N PRO A 103 -1.32 -4.94 2.40
CA PRO A 103 -1.55 -5.95 1.37
C PRO A 103 -0.31 -6.18 0.50
N THR A 104 0.44 -5.12 0.19
CA THR A 104 1.68 -5.22 -0.60
C THR A 104 2.77 -5.98 0.14
N THR A 105 3.02 -5.66 1.43
CA THR A 105 4.03 -6.36 2.24
C THR A 105 3.67 -7.83 2.41
N ARG A 106 2.40 -8.11 2.70
CA ARG A 106 1.91 -9.49 2.80
C ARG A 106 2.06 -10.23 1.47
N GLY A 107 1.62 -9.63 0.37
CA GLY A 107 1.72 -10.22 -0.95
C GLY A 107 3.17 -10.56 -1.33
N LEU A 108 4.12 -9.65 -1.11
CA LEU A 108 5.54 -9.89 -1.36
C LEU A 108 6.12 -11.04 -0.52
N MET A 109 5.64 -11.25 0.71
CA MET A 109 6.06 -12.37 1.56
C MET A 109 5.41 -13.71 1.15
N GLU A 110 4.24 -13.67 0.53
CA GLU A 110 3.55 -14.86 0.01
C GLU A 110 4.12 -15.31 -1.34
N LEU A 111 4.78 -14.41 -2.10
CA LEU A 111 5.46 -14.73 -3.35
C LEU A 111 6.73 -15.56 -3.08
N GLY A 112 6.93 -16.61 -3.86
CA GLY A 112 8.13 -17.46 -3.76
C GLY A 112 8.05 -18.57 -2.71
N SER A 113 6.91 -18.76 -2.02
CA SER A 113 6.74 -19.86 -1.07
C SER A 113 6.53 -21.23 -1.75
N VAL A 114 6.22 -21.26 -3.04
CA VAL A 114 6.09 -22.49 -3.86
C VAL A 114 6.41 -22.15 -5.32
N GLU A 115 7.33 -22.87 -5.95
CA GLU A 115 7.63 -22.76 -7.38
C GLU A 115 6.45 -23.23 -8.23
N GLY A 116 6.08 -22.48 -9.27
CA GLY A 116 5.32 -23.02 -10.41
C GLY A 116 3.94 -22.44 -10.70
N GLU A 117 3.48 -21.33 -10.10
CA GLU A 117 2.21 -20.70 -10.49
C GLU A 117 2.42 -19.30 -11.07
N GLY A 118 1.89 -19.05 -12.28
CA GLY A 118 2.08 -17.83 -13.08
C GLY A 118 1.55 -16.52 -12.47
N LEU A 119 1.03 -16.57 -11.23
CA LEU A 119 0.65 -15.38 -10.45
C LEU A 119 1.87 -14.58 -9.99
N ASP A 120 3.00 -15.25 -9.76
CA ASP A 120 4.12 -14.67 -9.02
C ASP A 120 4.77 -13.48 -9.72
N GLU A 121 4.95 -13.52 -11.04
CA GLU A 121 5.63 -12.43 -11.75
C GLU A 121 4.75 -11.20 -11.92
N GLY A 122 3.50 -11.36 -12.37
CA GLY A 122 2.57 -10.23 -12.53
C GLY A 122 2.27 -9.54 -11.18
N ALA A 123 2.04 -10.32 -10.13
CA ALA A 123 1.81 -9.77 -8.79
C ALA A 123 3.06 -9.06 -8.24
N ARG A 124 4.25 -9.63 -8.43
CA ARG A 124 5.51 -9.01 -8.02
C ARG A 124 5.73 -7.66 -8.72
N GLN A 125 5.50 -7.61 -10.03
CA GLN A 125 5.60 -6.37 -10.81
C GLN A 125 4.59 -5.32 -10.32
N ALA A 126 3.33 -5.70 -10.07
CA ALA A 126 2.31 -4.79 -9.55
C ALA A 126 2.68 -4.25 -8.16
N PHE A 127 3.17 -5.11 -7.25
CA PHE A 127 3.64 -4.71 -5.92
C PHE A 127 4.87 -3.79 -6.00
N ALA A 128 5.86 -4.12 -6.83
CA ALA A 128 7.05 -3.32 -7.03
C ALA A 128 6.70 -1.95 -7.63
N ALA A 129 5.83 -1.90 -8.63
CA ALA A 129 5.36 -0.66 -9.24
C ALA A 129 4.70 0.27 -8.21
N MET A 130 3.85 -0.26 -7.33
CA MET A 130 3.24 0.52 -6.26
C MET A 130 4.28 1.09 -5.29
N VAL A 131 5.25 0.27 -4.84
CA VAL A 131 6.32 0.72 -3.94
C VAL A 131 7.14 1.82 -4.62
N THR A 132 7.51 1.65 -5.88
CA THR A 132 8.26 2.64 -6.67
C THR A 132 7.50 3.96 -6.79
N ARG A 133 6.19 3.92 -7.09
CA ARG A 133 5.36 5.13 -7.18
C ARG A 133 5.29 5.89 -5.86
N ILE A 134 5.10 5.20 -4.73
CA ILE A 134 5.06 5.82 -3.40
C ILE A 134 6.43 6.41 -3.04
N THR A 135 7.51 5.68 -3.32
CA THR A 135 8.88 6.17 -3.10
C THR A 135 9.13 7.46 -3.87
N ALA A 136 8.75 7.51 -5.14
CA ALA A 136 8.88 8.70 -5.97
C ALA A 136 8.11 9.90 -5.39
N LEU A 137 6.87 9.71 -4.93
CA LEU A 137 6.08 10.79 -4.30
C LEU A 137 6.73 11.34 -3.02
N VAL A 138 7.29 10.47 -2.19
CA VAL A 138 7.99 10.88 -0.97
C VAL A 138 9.28 11.61 -1.32
N ARG A 139 10.08 11.09 -2.27
CA ARG A 139 11.30 11.73 -2.78
C ARG A 139 11.02 13.14 -3.32
N ASP A 140 10.03 13.28 -4.19
CA ASP A 140 9.66 14.56 -4.80
C ASP A 140 9.18 15.58 -3.73
N THR A 141 8.48 15.08 -2.70
CA THR A 141 8.08 15.89 -1.55
C THR A 141 9.29 16.38 -0.74
N LEU A 142 10.29 15.51 -0.54
CA LEU A 142 11.56 15.86 0.14
C LEU A 142 12.38 16.83 -0.69
N SER A 143 12.48 16.62 -2.00
CA SER A 143 13.18 17.53 -2.93
C SER A 143 12.58 18.93 -2.90
N ALA A 144 11.27 19.04 -3.01
CA ALA A 144 10.58 20.32 -2.86
C ALA A 144 10.75 20.93 -1.46
N GLY A 145 10.88 20.10 -0.42
CA GLY A 145 11.24 20.55 0.93
C GLY A 145 12.64 21.10 1.03
N ALA A 146 13.61 20.48 0.33
CA ALA A 146 14.99 20.97 0.26
C ALA A 146 15.09 22.34 -0.41
N GLU A 147 14.37 22.54 -1.52
CA GLU A 147 14.28 23.85 -2.18
C GLU A 147 13.74 24.96 -1.26
N ARG A 148 12.88 24.62 -0.30
CA ARG A 148 12.34 25.54 0.70
C ARG A 148 13.19 25.66 1.97
N GLY A 149 14.33 24.97 2.05
CA GLY A 149 15.20 24.93 3.23
C GLY A 149 14.61 24.16 4.43
N GLU A 150 13.60 23.31 4.19
CA GLU A 150 12.96 22.46 5.21
C GLU A 150 13.69 21.11 5.38
N PHE A 151 14.57 20.74 4.44
CA PHE A 151 15.33 19.49 4.42
C PHE A 151 16.74 19.73 3.88
N SER A 152 17.74 19.00 4.41
CA SER A 152 19.16 19.16 4.02
C SER A 152 19.86 17.86 3.66
N GLY A 153 19.15 16.72 3.69
CA GLY A 153 19.70 15.41 3.34
C GLY A 153 19.57 15.08 1.85
N ASP A 154 19.93 13.85 1.50
CA ASP A 154 19.68 13.25 0.18
C ASP A 154 18.21 12.80 0.10
N PRO A 155 17.39 13.39 -0.79
CA PRO A 155 15.98 13.03 -0.92
C PRO A 155 15.74 11.58 -1.35
N GLU A 156 16.64 10.99 -2.16
CA GLU A 156 16.52 9.61 -2.62
C GLU A 156 16.70 8.64 -1.46
N ILE A 157 17.79 8.78 -0.71
CA ILE A 157 18.10 7.93 0.45
C ILE A 157 17.06 8.11 1.55
N ALA A 158 16.64 9.34 1.81
CA ALA A 158 15.60 9.62 2.82
C ALA A 158 14.25 9.00 2.44
N ALA A 159 13.86 9.04 1.17
CA ALA A 159 12.64 8.40 0.69
C ALA A 159 12.70 6.88 0.86
N LEU A 160 13.81 6.25 0.46
CA LEU A 160 14.01 4.81 0.65
C LEU A 160 13.96 4.42 2.12
N HIS A 161 14.57 5.21 3.01
CA HIS A 161 14.51 5.01 4.45
C HIS A 161 13.07 5.08 4.97
N ILE A 162 12.33 6.14 4.64
CA ILE A 162 10.92 6.31 5.03
C ILE A 162 10.08 5.13 4.57
N ILE A 163 10.23 4.68 3.32
CA ILE A 163 9.49 3.54 2.79
C ILE A 163 9.88 2.24 3.51
N THR A 164 11.14 2.03 3.82
CA THR A 164 11.61 0.88 4.61
C THR A 164 10.97 0.87 5.99
N VAL A 165 10.93 2.02 6.68
CA VAL A 165 10.25 2.15 7.97
C VAL A 165 8.77 1.81 7.86
N THR A 166 8.06 2.28 6.82
CA THR A 166 6.63 1.92 6.65
C THR A 166 6.43 0.40 6.48
N ARG A 167 7.36 -0.31 5.85
CA ARG A 167 7.29 -1.79 5.76
C ARG A 167 7.51 -2.43 7.13
N GLY A 168 8.46 -1.92 7.91
CA GLY A 168 8.67 -2.32 9.31
C GLY A 168 7.44 -2.08 10.17
N LEU A 169 6.80 -0.90 10.06
CA LEU A 169 5.56 -0.60 10.77
C LEU A 169 4.43 -1.59 10.45
N ALA A 170 4.31 -2.02 9.19
CA ALA A 170 3.31 -3.02 8.80
C ALA A 170 3.55 -4.39 9.45
N VAL A 171 4.82 -4.77 9.67
CA VAL A 171 5.19 -6.01 10.38
C VAL A 171 4.91 -5.86 11.87
N LEU A 172 5.32 -4.74 12.49
CA LEU A 172 5.10 -4.48 13.92
C LEU A 172 3.61 -4.38 14.27
N GLU A 173 2.81 -3.77 13.41
CA GLU A 173 1.36 -3.75 13.56
C GLU A 173 0.79 -5.17 13.69
N ARG A 174 1.24 -6.07 12.82
CA ARG A 174 0.78 -7.45 12.81
C ARG A 174 1.27 -8.25 14.03
N ALA A 175 2.47 -7.89 14.54
CA ALA A 175 3.08 -8.57 15.68
C ALA A 175 2.48 -8.12 17.03
N TYR A 176 2.22 -6.83 17.19
CA TYR A 176 1.90 -6.23 18.48
C TYR A 176 0.57 -5.47 18.52
N GLY A 177 0.11 -4.92 17.38
CA GLY A 177 -1.15 -4.19 17.29
C GLY A 177 -1.20 -2.86 18.06
N ASP A 178 -0.06 -2.35 18.54
CA ASP A 178 0.02 -1.12 19.34
C ASP A 178 0.17 0.12 18.43
N GLU A 179 -0.95 0.79 18.20
CA GLU A 179 -0.98 2.01 17.38
C GLU A 179 -0.12 3.14 17.99
N ALA A 180 -0.07 3.26 19.31
CA ALA A 180 0.69 4.34 19.94
C ALA A 180 2.19 4.16 19.69
N GLU A 181 2.70 2.94 19.70
CA GLU A 181 4.09 2.65 19.35
C GLU A 181 4.39 2.92 17.89
N LEU A 182 3.51 2.51 16.97
CA LEU A 182 3.69 2.81 15.54
C LEU A 182 3.79 4.31 15.29
N ARG A 183 2.96 5.11 15.97
CA ARG A 183 2.98 6.57 15.88
C ARG A 183 4.26 7.19 16.48
N LYS A 184 4.79 6.63 17.57
CA LYS A 184 6.08 7.07 18.15
C LYS A 184 7.23 6.81 17.18
N ILE A 185 7.28 5.64 16.54
CA ILE A 185 8.30 5.30 15.54
C ILE A 185 8.20 6.25 14.33
N ALA A 186 6.98 6.51 13.85
CA ALA A 186 6.76 7.45 12.75
C ALA A 186 7.24 8.86 13.09
N ALA A 187 6.89 9.38 14.26
CA ALA A 187 7.33 10.70 14.73
C ALA A 187 8.87 10.77 14.85
N HIS A 188 9.48 9.76 15.45
CA HIS A 188 10.94 9.67 15.57
C HIS A 188 11.64 9.62 14.20
N THR A 189 11.08 8.87 13.25
CA THR A 189 11.58 8.82 11.87
C THR A 189 11.57 10.20 11.21
N ILE A 190 10.47 10.95 11.38
CA ILE A 190 10.37 12.30 10.86
C ILE A 190 11.42 13.21 11.51
N ASP A 191 11.61 13.11 12.83
CA ASP A 191 12.60 13.91 13.56
C ASP A 191 14.02 13.62 13.08
N LEU A 192 14.37 12.35 12.88
CA LEU A 192 15.67 11.95 12.33
C LEU A 192 15.85 12.45 10.90
N THR A 193 14.84 12.28 10.04
CA THR A 193 14.89 12.70 8.63
C THR A 193 15.07 14.21 8.50
N LEU A 194 14.38 15.01 9.33
CA LEU A 194 14.39 16.46 9.25
C LEU A 194 15.43 17.12 10.17
N ARG A 195 16.27 16.33 10.85
CA ARG A 195 17.35 16.88 11.66
C ARG A 195 18.32 17.60 10.74
N LYS A 196 18.51 18.89 10.97
CA LYS A 196 19.58 19.62 10.31
C LYS A 196 20.93 19.09 10.86
N ASP A 197 21.79 18.62 10.00
CA ASP A 197 23.17 18.40 10.39
C ASP A 197 23.70 19.72 10.93
N VAL A 198 24.02 19.72 12.21
CA VAL A 198 24.85 20.80 12.77
C VAL A 198 26.19 20.62 12.08
N ALA A 199 26.40 21.38 11.02
CA ALA A 199 27.68 21.42 10.30
C ALA A 199 28.76 21.51 11.36
N LYS A 200 29.64 20.50 11.43
CA LYS A 200 30.84 20.56 12.25
C LYS A 200 31.62 21.73 11.74
N SER A 201 31.43 22.87 12.41
CA SER A 201 32.32 24.03 12.32
C SER A 201 33.69 23.56 12.84
N ARG A 202 34.59 23.20 11.93
CA ARG A 202 36.01 23.09 12.15
C ARG A 202 36.72 24.06 11.23
#